data_22878f99f2f306886b1c5247831bc45c
#
_entry.id   22878f99f2f306886b1c5247831bc45c
#
_cell.length_a   1.000
_cell.length_b   1.000
_cell.length_c   1.000
_cell.angle_alpha   90.00
_cell.angle_beta   90.00
_cell.angle_gamma   90.00
#
_symmetry.space_group_name_H-M   'P 1'
#
loop_
_entity.id
_entity.type
_entity.pdbx_description
1 polymer ?
#
loop_
_entity_poly.entity_id
_entity_poly.type
_entity_poly.pdbx_seq_one_letter_code
_entity_poly.pdbx_strand_id
1 'polypeptide(L)'
;MRFRFNKKTQYLLLALVAILGIGSFSQPSDKGSTLPQGIQRVASWRHSTNNNRSSSFTPPTQEQATSVLSNGVRQQLGTSDIKWNGYGAFILNNNQTALNANINNAPYAVNRRDSRGRAWQGDAWLNRTTRQYRNRNETGNGATNWKPAGFLQAHNLKGGISHAYDRGHLLGYALVGGIRGFDASESNPANIATQTAWANEARSSTSTGQNYYEGLVRKALDQNKQ
;
A
#
# COMPACT_ATOMS: atom_id res chain seq x y z
N MET A 1 -13.33 36.35 6.49
CA MET A 1 -13.97 35.19 5.84
C MET A 1 -13.30 33.91 6.36
N ARG A 2 -13.93 33.16 7.28
CA ARG A 2 -13.35 31.95 7.85
C ARG A 2 -13.75 30.77 6.96
N PHE A 3 -12.82 30.22 6.19
CA PHE A 3 -13.02 28.97 5.47
C PHE A 3 -13.03 27.81 6.48
N ARG A 4 -14.20 27.22 6.70
CA ARG A 4 -14.32 25.94 7.40
C ARG A 4 -13.87 24.87 6.41
N PHE A 5 -12.66 24.36 6.54
CA PHE A 5 -12.21 23.17 5.83
C PHE A 5 -13.02 21.96 6.32
N ASN A 6 -13.64 21.30 5.36
CA ASN A 6 -14.42 20.11 5.63
C ASN A 6 -13.44 18.98 6.02
N LYS A 7 -13.61 18.40 7.21
CA LYS A 7 -12.77 17.31 7.75
C LYS A 7 -12.60 16.12 6.78
N LYS A 8 -13.44 16.00 5.78
CA LYS A 8 -13.42 14.95 4.76
C LYS A 8 -12.23 15.03 3.77
N THR A 9 -11.60 16.20 3.60
CA THR A 9 -10.49 16.37 2.64
C THR A 9 -9.15 15.88 3.20
N GLN A 10 -9.03 15.71 4.51
CA GLN A 10 -7.79 15.26 5.16
C GLN A 10 -7.50 13.76 5.00
N TYR A 11 -8.50 12.96 4.62
CA TYR A 11 -8.36 11.49 4.60
C TYR A 11 -7.80 10.92 3.30
N LEU A 12 -7.68 11.72 2.25
CA LEU A 12 -7.46 11.24 0.91
C LEU A 12 -6.06 10.73 0.61
N LEU A 13 -5.08 11.22 1.33
CA LEU A 13 -3.67 10.84 1.12
C LEU A 13 -3.11 9.99 2.25
N LEU A 14 -3.83 9.88 3.34
CA LEU A 14 -3.46 9.06 4.48
C LEU A 14 -3.52 7.55 4.20
N ALA A 15 -4.21 7.10 3.16
CA ALA A 15 -4.22 5.68 2.78
C ALA A 15 -2.83 5.18 2.35
N LEU A 16 -1.93 6.06 1.89
CA LEU A 16 -0.54 5.71 1.57
C LEU A 16 0.41 5.88 2.76
N VAL A 17 0.01 6.60 3.81
CA VAL A 17 0.86 6.98 4.95
C VAL A 17 0.28 6.51 6.29
N ALA A 18 -1.01 6.22 6.39
CA ALA A 18 -1.69 5.85 7.62
C ALA A 18 -1.28 4.48 8.21
N ILE A 19 -0.39 3.77 7.53
CA ILE A 19 0.19 2.49 7.98
C ILE A 19 1.20 2.68 9.13
N LEU A 20 1.60 3.91 9.47
CA LEU A 20 2.77 4.17 10.30
C LEU A 20 2.49 4.63 11.73
N GLY A 21 1.28 4.46 12.25
CA GLY A 21 0.98 4.69 13.66
C GLY A 21 1.54 3.65 14.64
N ILE A 22 2.53 2.84 14.26
CA ILE A 22 3.13 1.83 15.12
C ILE A 22 4.43 2.39 15.68
N GLY A 23 4.46 2.58 16.99
CA GLY A 23 5.58 3.09 17.75
C GLY A 23 6.91 2.40 17.44
N SER A 24 7.99 3.11 17.73
CA SER A 24 9.39 2.77 17.56
C SER A 24 9.68 1.28 17.74
N PHE A 25 9.97 0.57 16.66
CA PHE A 25 10.53 -0.78 16.73
C PHE A 25 12.06 -0.68 16.72
N SER A 26 12.68 -0.97 17.84
CA SER A 26 14.09 -1.36 17.89
C SER A 26 14.27 -2.67 17.12
N GLN A 27 15.19 -2.70 16.19
CA GLN A 27 15.56 -3.91 15.46
C GLN A 27 16.18 -4.94 16.42
N PRO A 28 15.75 -6.20 16.39
CA PRO A 28 16.51 -7.26 17.01
C PRO A 28 17.70 -7.62 16.09
N SER A 29 18.88 -7.65 16.67
CA SER A 29 20.11 -8.15 16.03
C SER A 29 19.92 -9.62 15.62
N ASP A 30 20.26 -9.90 14.37
CA ASP A 30 20.28 -11.22 13.76
C ASP A 30 21.30 -12.12 14.47
N LYS A 31 20.81 -13.07 15.27
CA LYS A 31 21.57 -14.26 15.67
C LYS A 31 20.75 -15.47 15.34
N GLY A 32 21.32 -16.28 14.45
CA GLY A 32 20.71 -17.46 13.85
C GLY A 32 19.96 -18.36 14.84
N SER A 33 18.73 -18.67 14.51
CA SER A 33 17.99 -19.78 15.09
C SER A 33 17.26 -20.54 13.98
N THR A 34 17.53 -21.81 13.90
CA THR A 34 16.84 -22.81 13.09
C THR A 34 15.35 -22.82 13.44
N LEU A 35 14.50 -22.51 12.46
CA LEU A 35 13.04 -22.50 12.60
C LEU A 35 12.48 -23.93 12.65
N PRO A 36 11.46 -24.20 13.49
CA PRO A 36 10.78 -25.50 13.54
C PRO A 36 10.05 -25.81 12.23
N GLN A 37 10.02 -27.09 11.84
CA GLN A 37 9.45 -27.61 10.58
C GLN A 37 7.97 -27.26 10.30
N GLY A 38 7.21 -26.78 11.27
CA GLY A 38 5.80 -26.37 11.09
C GLY A 38 5.60 -25.06 10.31
N ILE A 39 6.64 -24.27 10.11
CA ILE A 39 6.56 -22.95 9.47
C ILE A 39 6.86 -22.99 7.96
N GLN A 40 7.30 -24.12 7.44
CA GLN A 40 7.64 -24.26 6.00
C GLN A 40 6.43 -24.09 5.06
N ARG A 41 5.20 -24.23 5.52
CA ARG A 41 4.00 -24.03 4.69
C ARG A 41 3.65 -22.55 4.42
N VAL A 42 4.19 -21.63 5.17
CA VAL A 42 3.92 -20.18 4.99
C VAL A 42 4.91 -19.53 4.02
N ALA A 43 6.00 -20.22 3.69
CA ALA A 43 7.04 -19.70 2.78
C ALA A 43 6.72 -19.88 1.29
N SER A 44 5.64 -20.58 0.93
CA SER A 44 5.28 -20.85 -0.48
C SER A 44 4.55 -19.69 -1.19
N TRP A 45 4.42 -18.54 -0.56
CA TRP A 45 3.95 -17.29 -1.16
C TRP A 45 5.02 -16.59 -2.01
N ARG A 46 6.11 -17.28 -2.27
CA ARG A 46 7.01 -16.87 -3.33
C ARG A 46 6.28 -17.12 -4.64
N HIS A 47 5.91 -16.08 -5.33
CA HIS A 47 5.77 -16.16 -6.78
C HIS A 47 6.91 -17.03 -7.29
N SER A 48 6.59 -18.19 -7.83
CA SER A 48 7.54 -19.01 -8.59
C SER A 48 7.87 -18.25 -9.86
N THR A 49 8.74 -17.27 -9.75
CA THR A 49 9.54 -16.79 -10.85
C THR A 49 10.96 -17.22 -10.54
N ASN A 50 11.27 -18.40 -11.01
CA ASN A 50 12.62 -18.83 -11.23
C ASN A 50 13.25 -17.84 -12.23
N ASN A 51 13.84 -16.78 -11.72
CA ASN A 51 14.85 -15.98 -12.41
C ASN A 51 15.65 -15.25 -11.35
N ASN A 52 16.91 -15.67 -11.21
CA ASN A 52 18.00 -14.99 -10.54
C ASN A 52 18.27 -13.62 -11.20
N ARG A 53 17.34 -12.70 -11.08
CA ARG A 53 17.54 -11.26 -11.25
C ARG A 53 17.10 -10.64 -9.95
N SER A 54 18.05 -10.31 -9.11
CA SER A 54 17.84 -9.24 -8.12
C SER A 54 17.52 -7.98 -8.92
N SER A 55 16.28 -7.77 -9.26
CA SER A 55 15.82 -6.47 -9.71
C SER A 55 15.97 -5.56 -8.49
N SER A 56 17.11 -4.89 -8.40
CA SER A 56 17.31 -3.85 -7.41
C SER A 56 16.32 -2.75 -7.79
N PHE A 57 15.24 -2.62 -7.02
CA PHE A 57 14.34 -1.49 -7.10
C PHE A 57 15.11 -0.26 -6.62
N THR A 58 15.90 0.35 -7.50
CA THR A 58 16.57 1.59 -7.16
C THR A 58 15.52 2.66 -6.88
N PRO A 59 15.50 3.28 -5.70
CA PRO A 59 14.53 4.30 -5.38
C PRO A 59 14.71 5.51 -6.31
N PRO A 60 13.64 6.26 -6.61
CA PRO A 60 13.75 7.52 -7.32
C PRO A 60 14.62 8.50 -6.51
N THR A 61 15.27 9.43 -7.19
CA THR A 61 15.96 10.54 -6.51
C THR A 61 14.93 11.45 -5.83
N GLN A 62 15.36 12.22 -4.85
CA GLN A 62 14.48 13.20 -4.21
C GLN A 62 13.89 14.19 -5.23
N GLU A 63 14.66 14.60 -6.22
CA GLU A 63 14.21 15.49 -7.28
C GLU A 63 13.10 14.85 -8.11
N GLN A 64 13.30 13.61 -8.58
CA GLN A 64 12.28 12.85 -9.30
C GLN A 64 11.01 12.68 -8.48
N ALA A 65 11.14 12.30 -7.21
CA ALA A 65 9.99 12.14 -6.31
C ALA A 65 9.30 13.48 -6.05
N THR A 66 10.04 14.57 -5.85
CA THR A 66 9.48 15.90 -5.60
C THR A 66 8.74 16.46 -6.80
N SER A 67 9.09 16.07 -8.02
CA SER A 67 8.44 16.53 -9.25
C SER A 67 6.94 16.24 -9.31
N VAL A 68 6.46 15.21 -8.60
CA VAL A 68 5.02 14.86 -8.52
C VAL A 68 4.27 15.67 -7.47
N LEU A 69 4.97 16.40 -6.59
CA LEU A 69 4.37 17.26 -5.56
C LEU A 69 3.97 18.61 -6.12
N SER A 70 3.07 18.63 -7.09
CA SER A 70 2.48 19.87 -7.63
C SER A 70 1.77 20.67 -6.52
N ASN A 71 1.48 21.94 -6.79
CA ASN A 71 0.73 22.79 -5.84
C ASN A 71 -0.63 22.17 -5.48
N GLY A 72 -1.34 21.56 -6.45
CA GLY A 72 -2.60 20.88 -6.20
C GLY A 72 -2.43 19.66 -5.28
N VAL A 73 -1.37 18.87 -5.46
CA VAL A 73 -1.06 17.74 -4.57
C VAL A 73 -0.74 18.26 -3.17
N ARG A 74 0.12 19.27 -3.02
CA ARG A 74 0.46 19.84 -1.71
C ARG A 74 -0.76 20.41 -0.98
N GLN A 75 -1.66 21.07 -1.69
CA GLN A 75 -2.93 21.54 -1.10
C GLN A 75 -3.80 20.38 -0.60
N GLN A 76 -3.88 19.30 -1.35
CA GLN A 76 -4.63 18.10 -0.93
C GLN A 76 -4.00 17.39 0.26
N LEU A 77 -2.68 17.38 0.38
CA LEU A 77 -1.97 16.83 1.54
C LEU A 77 -2.30 17.60 2.83
N GLY A 78 -2.65 18.88 2.74
CA GLY A 78 -3.07 19.68 3.88
C GLY A 78 -1.98 19.93 4.91
N THR A 79 -0.72 19.71 4.54
CA THR A 79 0.45 19.92 5.40
C THR A 79 1.63 20.44 4.63
N SER A 80 2.45 21.28 5.27
CA SER A 80 3.75 21.72 4.78
C SER A 80 4.90 20.81 5.26
N ASP A 81 4.67 20.00 6.30
CA ASP A 81 5.67 19.07 6.83
C ASP A 81 5.69 17.79 5.97
N ILE A 82 6.44 17.86 4.87
CA ILE A 82 6.62 16.79 3.90
C ILE A 82 8.11 16.49 3.80
N LYS A 83 8.53 15.33 4.29
CA LYS A 83 9.94 14.93 4.32
C LYS A 83 10.18 13.71 3.44
N TRP A 84 11.19 13.78 2.59
CA TRP A 84 11.68 12.64 1.84
C TRP A 84 12.45 11.67 2.75
N ASN A 85 12.13 10.38 2.70
CA ASN A 85 12.78 9.36 3.53
C ASN A 85 14.09 8.80 2.95
N GLY A 86 14.51 9.26 1.76
CA GLY A 86 15.69 8.77 1.07
C GLY A 86 15.49 7.48 0.26
N TYR A 87 14.37 6.79 0.40
CA TYR A 87 14.17 5.44 -0.11
C TYR A 87 12.86 5.23 -0.90
N GLY A 88 12.17 6.29 -1.26
CA GLY A 88 11.00 6.21 -2.14
C GLY A 88 9.68 6.63 -1.54
N ALA A 89 9.66 7.15 -0.32
CA ALA A 89 8.42 7.64 0.31
C ALA A 89 8.59 9.03 0.90
N PHE A 90 7.46 9.77 0.99
CA PHE A 90 7.38 10.98 1.77
C PHE A 90 6.76 10.70 3.13
N ILE A 91 7.35 11.27 4.17
CA ILE A 91 6.83 11.28 5.53
C ILE A 91 6.08 12.59 5.74
N LEU A 92 4.83 12.50 6.12
CA LEU A 92 3.97 13.64 6.40
C LEU A 92 3.75 13.80 7.90
N ASN A 93 3.82 15.03 8.41
CA ASN A 93 3.55 15.36 9.81
C ASN A 93 4.32 14.46 10.80
N ASN A 94 5.57 14.10 10.50
CA ASN A 94 6.37 13.16 11.30
C ASN A 94 5.63 11.84 11.62
N ASN A 95 4.85 11.32 10.68
CA ASN A 95 3.98 10.14 10.83
C ASN A 95 2.85 10.30 11.85
N GLN A 96 2.53 11.51 12.26
CA GLN A 96 1.35 11.73 13.07
C GLN A 96 0.09 11.64 12.21
N THR A 97 -0.84 10.80 12.61
CA THR A 97 -2.09 10.58 11.90
C THR A 97 -3.27 11.15 12.69
N ALA A 98 -4.28 11.65 11.95
CA ALA A 98 -5.57 12.03 12.53
C ALA A 98 -6.56 10.85 12.58
N LEU A 99 -6.13 9.63 12.28
CA LEU A 99 -6.97 8.45 12.37
C LEU A 99 -7.37 8.18 13.82
N ASN A 100 -8.66 7.86 14.02
CA ASN A 100 -9.14 7.43 15.32
C ASN A 100 -8.78 5.95 15.54
N ALA A 101 -7.93 5.67 16.52
CA ALA A 101 -7.58 4.31 16.91
C ALA A 101 -8.57 3.66 17.89
N ASN A 102 -9.49 4.45 18.47
CA ASN A 102 -10.49 3.98 19.43
C ASN A 102 -11.78 3.61 18.71
N ILE A 103 -11.71 2.61 17.84
CA ILE A 103 -12.88 2.11 17.11
C ILE A 103 -13.36 0.81 17.77
N ASN A 104 -14.55 0.84 18.34
CA ASN A 104 -15.20 -0.33 18.94
C ASN A 104 -16.21 -0.93 17.94
N ASN A 105 -15.72 -1.37 16.79
CA ASN A 105 -16.52 -1.99 15.75
C ASN A 105 -15.89 -3.29 15.26
N ALA A 106 -16.67 -4.12 14.62
CA ALA A 106 -16.14 -5.23 13.85
C ALA A 106 -15.23 -4.69 12.72
N PRO A 107 -14.22 -5.44 12.30
CA PRO A 107 -13.38 -5.07 11.18
C PRO A 107 -14.18 -4.77 9.91
N TYR A 108 -13.79 -3.74 9.18
CA TYR A 108 -14.45 -3.30 7.96
C TYR A 108 -13.45 -2.76 6.94
N ALA A 109 -13.87 -2.68 5.68
CA ALA A 109 -13.20 -1.93 4.63
C ALA A 109 -14.26 -1.22 3.77
N VAL A 110 -13.99 0.03 3.40
CA VAL A 110 -14.87 0.85 2.57
C VAL A 110 -14.04 1.59 1.54
N ASN A 111 -14.44 1.49 0.29
CA ASN A 111 -13.88 2.28 -0.80
C ASN A 111 -14.87 3.36 -1.25
N ARG A 112 -14.34 4.48 -1.69
CA ARG A 112 -15.11 5.56 -2.30
C ARG A 112 -14.52 5.93 -3.65
N ARG A 113 -15.40 6.36 -4.55
CA ARG A 113 -15.03 6.92 -5.86
C ARG A 113 -15.20 8.43 -5.87
N ASP A 114 -14.40 9.10 -6.70
CA ASP A 114 -14.60 10.51 -6.99
C ASP A 114 -15.81 10.74 -7.93
N SER A 115 -16.08 12.00 -8.26
CA SER A 115 -17.18 12.39 -9.17
C SER A 115 -17.03 11.86 -10.60
N ARG A 116 -15.83 11.39 -10.97
CA ARG A 116 -15.52 10.77 -12.26
C ARG A 116 -15.52 9.23 -12.19
N GLY A 117 -15.94 8.66 -11.07
CA GLY A 117 -16.01 7.22 -10.87
C GLY A 117 -14.66 6.52 -10.61
N ARG A 118 -13.59 7.27 -10.36
CA ARG A 118 -12.25 6.72 -10.11
C ARG A 118 -12.07 6.40 -8.63
N ALA A 119 -11.21 5.44 -8.32
CA ALA A 119 -10.79 5.14 -6.96
C ALA A 119 -10.28 6.42 -6.27
N TRP A 120 -10.86 6.74 -5.11
CA TRP A 120 -10.60 8.00 -4.43
C TRP A 120 -10.07 7.82 -3.01
N GLN A 121 -10.71 6.98 -2.22
CA GLN A 121 -10.39 6.77 -0.82
C GLN A 121 -10.68 5.34 -0.42
N GLY A 122 -9.80 4.77 0.41
CA GLY A 122 -10.02 3.50 1.08
C GLY A 122 -9.80 3.66 2.59
N ASP A 123 -10.80 3.29 3.39
CA ASP A 123 -10.75 3.27 4.84
C ASP A 123 -10.96 1.84 5.33
N ALA A 124 -10.17 1.40 6.30
CA ALA A 124 -10.33 0.08 6.86
C ALA A 124 -9.98 0.06 8.35
N TRP A 125 -10.71 -0.78 9.10
CA TRP A 125 -10.37 -1.21 10.43
C TRP A 125 -9.95 -2.66 10.36
N LEU A 126 -8.68 -2.92 10.59
CA LEU A 126 -8.04 -4.18 10.27
C LEU A 126 -7.68 -4.95 11.55
N ASN A 127 -7.79 -6.26 11.47
CA ASN A 127 -7.18 -7.16 12.42
C ASN A 127 -6.72 -8.45 11.70
N ARG A 128 -6.28 -9.45 12.42
CA ARG A 128 -5.84 -10.72 11.83
C ARG A 128 -6.91 -11.40 10.98
N THR A 129 -8.21 -11.26 11.31
CA THR A 129 -9.29 -11.93 10.56
C THR A 129 -9.58 -11.28 9.21
N THR A 130 -9.14 -10.04 8.99
CA THR A 130 -9.28 -9.36 7.69
C THR A 130 -8.26 -9.81 6.66
N ARG A 131 -7.20 -10.49 7.13
CA ARG A 131 -6.12 -10.99 6.27
C ARG A 131 -6.62 -12.04 5.28
N GLN A 132 -6.14 -11.96 4.04
CA GLN A 132 -6.27 -13.02 3.06
C GLN A 132 -4.93 -13.70 2.83
N TYR A 133 -4.91 -15.02 3.08
CA TYR A 133 -3.70 -15.85 2.95
C TYR A 133 -3.69 -16.71 1.68
N ARG A 134 -4.83 -16.82 1.00
CA ARG A 134 -4.95 -17.56 -0.26
C ARG A 134 -4.53 -16.69 -1.43
N ASN A 135 -4.05 -17.33 -2.49
CA ASN A 135 -3.74 -16.63 -3.73
C ASN A 135 -5.01 -16.02 -4.34
N ARG A 136 -4.88 -14.85 -5.01
CA ARG A 136 -6.03 -14.18 -5.66
C ARG A 136 -6.70 -15.05 -6.72
N ASN A 137 -5.96 -15.86 -7.47
CA ASN A 137 -6.54 -16.76 -8.46
C ASN A 137 -7.43 -17.83 -7.84
N GLU A 138 -7.10 -18.28 -6.62
CA GLU A 138 -7.90 -19.24 -5.86
C GLU A 138 -9.17 -18.65 -5.27
N THR A 139 -9.25 -17.33 -5.20
CA THR A 139 -10.38 -16.59 -4.61
C THR A 139 -11.20 -15.82 -5.66
N GLY A 140 -10.88 -15.97 -6.95
CA GLY A 140 -11.55 -15.24 -8.02
C GLY A 140 -11.22 -13.74 -8.11
N ASN A 141 -10.20 -13.29 -7.36
CA ASN A 141 -9.77 -11.89 -7.31
C ASN A 141 -8.56 -11.58 -8.21
N GLY A 142 -8.22 -12.50 -9.11
CA GLY A 142 -7.04 -12.42 -9.97
C GLY A 142 -7.25 -11.66 -11.27
N ALA A 143 -6.68 -12.22 -12.33
CA ALA A 143 -6.55 -11.57 -13.63
C ALA A 143 -7.84 -10.92 -14.16
N THR A 144 -7.71 -9.73 -14.72
CA THR A 144 -8.79 -8.98 -15.34
C THR A 144 -8.29 -8.19 -16.55
N ASN A 145 -9.18 -7.99 -17.54
CA ASN A 145 -8.95 -7.09 -18.67
C ASN A 145 -9.34 -5.64 -18.35
N TRP A 146 -10.01 -5.40 -17.23
CA TRP A 146 -10.38 -4.05 -16.81
C TRP A 146 -9.15 -3.19 -16.54
N LYS A 147 -9.22 -1.92 -16.92
CA LYS A 147 -8.11 -0.95 -16.76
C LYS A 147 -8.60 0.29 -16.02
N PRO A 148 -7.91 0.72 -14.97
CA PRO A 148 -8.20 1.99 -14.32
C PRO A 148 -7.87 3.17 -15.24
N ALA A 149 -8.41 4.34 -14.93
CA ALA A 149 -8.14 5.56 -15.67
C ALA A 149 -6.63 5.86 -15.72
N GLY A 150 -6.12 6.23 -16.89
CA GLY A 150 -4.71 6.55 -17.09
C GLY A 150 -3.77 5.32 -17.19
N PHE A 151 -4.29 4.10 -17.34
CA PHE A 151 -3.48 2.88 -17.46
C PHE A 151 -2.84 2.76 -18.86
N LEU A 152 -1.83 3.60 -19.09
CA LEU A 152 -1.06 3.65 -20.35
C LEU A 152 0.16 2.72 -20.25
N GLN A 153 -0.11 1.42 -20.21
CA GLN A 153 0.94 0.41 -19.99
C GLN A 153 2.02 0.43 -21.05
N ALA A 154 3.26 0.40 -20.60
CA ALA A 154 4.45 0.17 -21.41
C ALA A 154 5.24 -1.01 -20.85
N HIS A 155 5.80 -1.81 -21.74
CA HIS A 155 6.57 -3.01 -21.39
C HIS A 155 8.00 -2.92 -21.92
N ASN A 156 8.85 -3.86 -21.51
CA ASN A 156 10.25 -3.95 -21.91
C ASN A 156 11.09 -2.73 -21.50
N LEU A 157 10.74 -2.12 -20.38
CA LEU A 157 11.51 -1.02 -19.81
C LEU A 157 12.87 -1.53 -19.31
N LYS A 158 13.89 -0.70 -19.48
CA LYS A 158 15.26 -1.00 -19.02
C LYS A 158 15.49 -0.42 -17.62
N GLY A 159 16.39 -1.05 -16.85
CA GLY A 159 16.87 -0.47 -15.59
C GLY A 159 16.08 -0.88 -14.34
N GLY A 160 15.36 -2.00 -14.37
CA GLY A 160 14.69 -2.51 -13.18
C GLY A 160 13.37 -3.22 -13.49
N ILE A 161 12.25 -2.59 -13.22
CA ILE A 161 10.93 -3.15 -13.50
C ILE A 161 10.66 -3.04 -15.00
N SER A 162 10.24 -4.15 -15.61
CA SER A 162 10.05 -4.23 -17.07
C SER A 162 8.77 -3.61 -17.59
N HIS A 163 7.88 -3.15 -16.72
CA HIS A 163 6.59 -2.53 -17.08
C HIS A 163 6.34 -1.25 -16.29
N ALA A 164 5.52 -0.36 -16.84
CA ALA A 164 5.37 0.99 -16.30
C ALA A 164 4.35 1.05 -15.14
N TYR A 165 3.23 0.37 -15.27
CA TYR A 165 2.10 0.54 -14.38
C TYR A 165 1.52 -0.78 -13.89
N ASP A 166 0.97 -0.72 -12.67
CA ASP A 166 0.16 -1.76 -12.04
C ASP A 166 -1.26 -1.29 -11.78
N ARG A 167 -2.14 -2.25 -11.56
CA ARG A 167 -3.43 -2.04 -10.91
C ARG A 167 -3.19 -1.92 -9.41
N GLY A 168 -2.87 -0.70 -8.95
CA GLY A 168 -2.57 -0.44 -7.55
C GLY A 168 -3.84 -0.45 -6.71
N HIS A 169 -3.84 -1.20 -5.62
CA HIS A 169 -4.93 -1.23 -4.65
C HIS A 169 -4.85 -0.04 -3.70
N LEU A 170 -5.97 0.63 -3.41
CA LEU A 170 -6.04 1.54 -2.25
C LEU A 170 -5.95 0.75 -0.95
N LEU A 171 -6.68 -0.36 -0.87
CA LEU A 171 -6.60 -1.32 0.23
C LEU A 171 -6.12 -2.66 -0.31
N GLY A 172 -4.94 -3.08 0.10
CA GLY A 172 -4.27 -4.27 -0.44
C GLY A 172 -5.04 -5.56 -0.22
N TYR A 173 -5.14 -6.41 -1.26
CA TYR A 173 -5.82 -7.71 -1.21
C TYR A 173 -5.43 -8.56 0.02
N ALA A 174 -4.15 -8.62 0.35
CA ALA A 174 -3.66 -9.40 1.48
C ALA A 174 -4.08 -8.83 2.85
N LEU A 175 -4.58 -7.60 2.91
CA LEU A 175 -5.01 -6.93 4.14
C LEU A 175 -6.52 -7.03 4.35
N VAL A 176 -7.31 -6.94 3.28
CA VAL A 176 -8.77 -6.80 3.34
C VAL A 176 -9.53 -7.94 2.67
N GLY A 177 -8.86 -8.82 1.93
CA GLY A 177 -9.52 -9.90 1.18
C GLY A 177 -10.18 -10.99 2.04
N GLY A 178 -9.99 -10.98 3.37
CA GLY A 178 -10.70 -11.80 4.33
C GLY A 178 -12.04 -11.19 4.79
N ILE A 179 -12.33 -9.93 4.45
CA ILE A 179 -13.54 -9.24 4.87
C ILE A 179 -14.70 -9.70 3.97
N ARG A 180 -15.71 -10.29 4.58
CA ARG A 180 -16.90 -10.76 3.87
C ARG A 180 -17.65 -9.59 3.21
N GLY A 181 -17.91 -9.71 1.92
CA GLY A 181 -18.64 -8.71 1.15
C GLY A 181 -17.79 -7.54 0.64
N PHE A 182 -16.49 -7.49 0.96
CA PHE A 182 -15.59 -6.52 0.36
C PHE A 182 -15.01 -7.08 -0.95
N ASP A 183 -15.13 -6.30 -2.02
CA ASP A 183 -14.53 -6.64 -3.32
C ASP A 183 -13.06 -6.18 -3.36
N ALA A 184 -12.15 -7.13 -3.14
CA ALA A 184 -10.71 -6.93 -3.20
C ALA A 184 -10.09 -7.29 -4.56
N SER A 185 -10.92 -7.47 -5.61
CA SER A 185 -10.46 -7.86 -6.94
C SER A 185 -9.68 -6.75 -7.64
N GLU A 186 -8.89 -7.16 -8.63
CA GLU A 186 -8.17 -6.23 -9.52
C GLU A 186 -9.09 -5.48 -10.51
N SER A 187 -10.38 -5.78 -10.52
CA SER A 187 -11.39 -5.12 -11.34
C SER A 187 -12.28 -4.14 -10.58
N ASN A 188 -12.10 -4.01 -9.25
CA ASN A 188 -12.91 -3.09 -8.45
C ASN A 188 -12.55 -1.62 -8.73
N PRO A 189 -13.40 -0.85 -9.43
CA PRO A 189 -13.08 0.54 -9.80
C PRO A 189 -13.05 1.51 -8.61
N ALA A 190 -13.52 1.09 -7.44
CA ALA A 190 -13.44 1.88 -6.22
C ALA A 190 -12.15 1.63 -5.43
N ASN A 191 -11.46 0.50 -5.69
CA ASN A 191 -10.24 0.12 -4.96
C ASN A 191 -8.98 0.16 -5.82
N ILE A 192 -9.11 0.19 -7.15
CA ILE A 192 -7.98 0.09 -8.07
C ILE A 192 -7.71 1.41 -8.76
N ALA A 193 -6.48 1.88 -8.68
CA ALA A 193 -5.95 3.04 -9.39
C ALA A 193 -4.74 2.65 -10.25
N THR A 194 -4.44 3.45 -11.26
CA THR A 194 -3.16 3.34 -11.98
C THR A 194 -2.04 3.77 -11.04
N GLN A 195 -1.09 2.90 -10.83
CA GLN A 195 0.09 3.15 -10.01
C GLN A 195 1.35 2.80 -10.80
N THR A 196 2.44 3.52 -10.62
CA THR A 196 3.71 3.07 -11.20
C THR A 196 4.11 1.73 -10.57
N ALA A 197 4.62 0.82 -11.38
CA ALA A 197 5.02 -0.50 -10.90
C ALA A 197 6.06 -0.39 -9.77
N TRP A 198 6.98 0.59 -9.86
CA TRP A 198 7.93 0.83 -8.79
C TRP A 198 7.24 1.18 -7.46
N ALA A 199 6.31 2.13 -7.47
CA ALA A 199 5.62 2.57 -6.25
C ALA A 199 4.75 1.46 -5.64
N ASN A 200 4.19 0.57 -6.48
CA ASN A 200 3.40 -0.57 -6.03
C ASN A 200 4.27 -1.70 -5.47
N GLU A 201 5.33 -2.09 -6.18
CA GLU A 201 6.03 -3.35 -5.93
C GLU A 201 7.24 -3.23 -4.99
N ALA A 202 7.88 -2.04 -4.88
CA ALA A 202 9.06 -1.84 -4.06
C ALA A 202 8.78 -2.20 -2.59
N ARG A 203 9.64 -3.07 -2.00
CA ARG A 203 9.32 -3.79 -0.76
C ARG A 203 10.47 -3.96 0.23
N SER A 204 11.54 -3.21 0.07
CA SER A 204 12.68 -3.27 1.01
C SER A 204 12.79 -1.99 1.84
N SER A 205 13.53 -2.03 2.94
CA SER A 205 13.80 -0.86 3.77
C SER A 205 14.60 0.23 3.04
N THR A 206 15.28 -0.13 1.96
CA THR A 206 16.03 0.77 1.09
C THR A 206 15.31 1.07 -0.24
N SER A 207 14.06 0.61 -0.38
CA SER A 207 13.22 0.81 -1.55
C SER A 207 11.75 0.70 -1.12
N THR A 208 11.23 1.80 -0.56
CA THR A 208 9.99 1.83 0.24
C THR A 208 8.79 2.22 -0.61
N GLY A 209 8.31 1.29 -1.44
CA GLY A 209 7.01 1.40 -2.11
C GLY A 209 5.85 0.94 -1.23
N GLN A 210 4.65 0.88 -1.80
CA GLN A 210 3.44 0.46 -1.08
C GLN A 210 3.60 -0.93 -0.46
N ASN A 211 4.16 -1.89 -1.20
CA ASN A 211 4.32 -3.25 -0.72
C ASN A 211 5.24 -3.36 0.50
N TYR A 212 6.19 -2.43 0.67
CA TYR A 212 6.99 -2.37 1.90
C TYR A 212 6.11 -2.06 3.11
N TYR A 213 5.31 -1.00 3.04
CA TYR A 213 4.43 -0.59 4.14
C TYR A 213 3.31 -1.60 4.40
N GLU A 214 2.69 -2.13 3.36
CA GLU A 214 1.75 -3.24 3.52
C GLU A 214 2.38 -4.44 4.21
N GLY A 215 3.66 -4.72 3.94
CA GLY A 215 4.43 -5.75 4.63
C GLY A 215 4.53 -5.53 6.13
N LEU A 216 4.72 -4.27 6.58
CA LEU A 216 4.73 -3.92 8.00
C LEU A 216 3.35 -4.14 8.63
N VAL A 217 2.27 -3.72 7.96
CA VAL A 217 0.91 -3.95 8.43
C VAL A 217 0.61 -5.44 8.51
N ARG A 218 0.93 -6.22 7.48
CA ARG A 218 0.75 -7.68 7.50
C ARG A 218 1.40 -8.31 8.72
N LYS A 219 2.64 -7.95 9.03
CA LYS A 219 3.34 -8.43 10.23
C LYS A 219 2.63 -8.05 11.53
N ALA A 220 2.15 -6.80 11.61
CA ALA A 220 1.43 -6.34 12.80
C ALA A 220 0.13 -7.12 13.00
N LEU A 221 -0.67 -7.29 11.95
CA LEU A 221 -1.91 -8.06 12.02
C LEU A 221 -1.67 -9.53 12.37
N ASP A 222 -0.62 -10.15 11.83
CA ASP A 222 -0.24 -11.53 12.15
C ASP A 222 0.20 -11.69 13.62
N GLN A 223 0.63 -10.60 14.26
CA GLN A 223 0.92 -10.52 15.70
C GLN A 223 -0.30 -10.11 16.54
N ASN A 224 -1.52 -10.19 15.99
CA ASN A 224 -2.79 -9.80 16.63
C ASN A 224 -2.87 -8.32 17.05
N LYS A 225 -2.14 -7.44 16.38
CA LYS A 225 -2.32 -5.97 16.52
C LYS A 225 -3.51 -5.51 15.67
N GLN A 226 -4.10 -4.42 16.08
CA GLN A 226 -5.18 -3.73 15.37
C GLN A 226 -4.74 -2.32 15.03
#